data_64c63d96068c0eed0a30f6a963eaa3da
#
_entry.id   64c63d96068c0eed0a30f6a963eaa3da
#
_cell.length_a   1.000
_cell.length_b   1.000
_cell.length_c   1.000
_cell.angle_alpha   90.00
_cell.angle_beta   90.00
_cell.angle_gamma   90.00
#
_symmetry.space_group_name_H-M   'P 1'
#
loop_
_entity.id
_entity.type
_entity.pdbx_description
1 polymer ?
#
loop_
_entity_poly.entity_id
_entity_poly.type
_entity_poly.pdbx_seq_one_letter_code
_entity_poly.pdbx_strand_id
1 'polypeptide(L)'
;RASTLSGGQQQRAAIARALLQGARIVLADEPIASLDPQSARRVMEILADINRRDGVTVIVSLHQVAYAAAYCPRTLALRAGRLVFDGASRELTPNFLGRLYGSESEALFLPELPAGPARPAVAAAST
;
A
#
# COMPACT_ATOMS: atom_id res chain seq x y z
N ARG A 1 -0.95 17.22 -21.20
CA ARG A 1 -1.15 17.94 -19.91
C ARG A 1 -1.58 16.94 -18.84
N ALA A 2 -1.06 17.08 -17.63
CA ALA A 2 -1.43 16.22 -16.50
C ALA A 2 -2.94 16.24 -16.22
N SER A 3 -3.64 17.34 -16.51
CA SER A 3 -5.09 17.50 -16.34
C SER A 3 -5.95 16.60 -17.25
N THR A 4 -5.37 16.01 -18.32
CA THR A 4 -6.09 15.11 -19.24
C THR A 4 -5.87 13.63 -18.92
N LEU A 5 -5.07 13.32 -17.89
CA LEU A 5 -4.76 11.97 -17.48
C LEU A 5 -5.86 11.37 -16.61
N SER A 6 -6.05 10.04 -16.69
CA SER A 6 -6.86 9.32 -15.72
C SER A 6 -6.25 9.40 -14.31
N GLY A 7 -7.03 9.09 -13.27
CA GLY A 7 -6.54 9.09 -11.88
C GLY A 7 -5.29 8.24 -11.70
N GLY A 8 -5.27 7.03 -12.24
CA GLY A 8 -4.11 6.14 -12.19
C GLY A 8 -2.90 6.68 -12.95
N GLN A 9 -3.12 7.32 -14.10
CA GLN A 9 -2.05 7.98 -14.85
C GLN A 9 -1.49 9.18 -14.09
N GLN A 10 -2.33 9.97 -13.43
CA GLN A 10 -1.90 11.08 -12.57
C GLN A 10 -1.01 10.61 -11.42
N GLN A 11 -1.38 9.52 -10.75
CA GLN A 11 -0.58 8.93 -9.68
C GLN A 11 0.78 8.46 -10.18
N ARG A 12 0.83 7.77 -11.32
CA ARG A 12 2.10 7.35 -11.92
C ARG A 12 2.98 8.53 -12.33
N ALA A 13 2.38 9.60 -12.87
CA ALA A 13 3.12 10.82 -13.21
C ALA A 13 3.69 11.50 -11.96
N ALA A 14 2.95 11.54 -10.86
CA ALA A 14 3.43 12.09 -9.59
C ALA A 14 4.61 11.29 -9.02
N ILE A 15 4.54 9.96 -9.06
CA ILE A 15 5.63 9.07 -8.64
C ILE A 15 6.88 9.31 -9.51
N ALA A 16 6.70 9.35 -10.83
CA ALA A 16 7.81 9.61 -11.75
C ALA A 16 8.48 10.96 -11.47
N ARG A 17 7.70 12.00 -11.20
CA ARG A 17 8.22 13.31 -10.82
C ARG A 17 9.07 13.26 -9.54
N ALA A 18 8.58 12.57 -8.51
CA ALA A 18 9.31 12.41 -7.25
C ALA A 18 10.67 11.72 -7.48
N LEU A 19 10.68 10.66 -8.30
CA LEU A 19 11.92 9.94 -8.62
C LEU A 19 12.89 10.80 -9.43
N LEU A 20 12.42 11.57 -10.39
CA LEU A 20 13.26 12.50 -11.17
C LEU A 20 13.88 13.59 -10.30
N GLN A 21 13.23 13.95 -9.21
CA GLN A 21 13.78 14.90 -8.21
C GLN A 21 14.78 14.25 -7.25
N GLY A 22 15.08 12.97 -7.42
CA GLY A 22 16.01 12.24 -6.56
C GLY A 22 15.46 11.93 -5.16
N ALA A 23 14.15 11.78 -5.03
CA ALA A 23 13.53 11.46 -3.75
C ALA A 23 14.07 10.14 -3.19
N ARG A 24 14.50 10.17 -1.93
CA ARG A 24 14.92 8.98 -1.17
C ARG A 24 13.77 8.41 -0.32
N ILE A 25 12.76 9.21 -0.09
CA ILE A 25 11.54 8.85 0.63
C ILE A 25 10.35 9.33 -0.22
N VAL A 26 9.40 8.45 -0.45
CA VAL A 26 8.13 8.76 -1.11
C VAL A 26 7.02 8.60 -0.09
N LEU A 27 6.25 9.66 0.11
CA LEU A 27 5.02 9.66 0.90
C LEU A 27 3.84 9.63 -0.06
N ALA A 28 3.08 8.55 -0.03
CA ALA A 28 1.90 8.36 -0.86
C ALA A 28 0.65 8.33 0.03
N ASP A 29 -0.09 9.42 0.04
CA ASP A 29 -1.31 9.53 0.83
C ASP A 29 -2.51 9.04 0.02
N GLU A 30 -3.09 7.92 0.45
CA GLU A 30 -4.22 7.26 -0.20
C GLU A 30 -4.09 7.14 -1.74
N PRO A 31 -2.97 6.61 -2.26
CA PRO A 31 -2.65 6.72 -3.68
C PRO A 31 -3.57 5.91 -4.59
N ILE A 32 -4.37 5.04 -4.03
CA ILE A 32 -5.30 4.17 -4.76
C ILE A 32 -6.77 4.49 -4.51
N ALA A 33 -7.05 5.50 -3.68
CA ALA A 33 -8.43 5.96 -3.46
C ALA A 33 -9.06 6.39 -4.78
N SER A 34 -10.28 6.00 -5.02
CA SER A 34 -11.05 6.31 -6.23
C SER A 34 -10.50 5.73 -7.54
N LEU A 35 -9.52 4.83 -7.48
CA LEU A 35 -9.04 4.10 -8.65
C LEU A 35 -9.80 2.78 -8.86
N ASP A 36 -9.96 2.38 -10.12
CA ASP A 36 -10.40 1.03 -10.45
C ASP A 36 -9.38 -0.01 -9.95
N PRO A 37 -9.77 -1.27 -9.74
CA PRO A 37 -8.87 -2.28 -9.18
C PRO A 37 -7.60 -2.53 -10.00
N GLN A 38 -7.67 -2.43 -11.31
CA GLN A 38 -6.52 -2.62 -12.19
C GLN A 38 -5.50 -1.46 -12.03
N SER A 39 -5.98 -0.23 -12.03
CA SER A 39 -5.15 0.96 -11.84
C SER A 39 -4.54 0.99 -10.43
N ALA A 40 -5.33 0.63 -9.41
CA ALA A 40 -4.87 0.54 -8.03
C ALA A 40 -3.71 -0.46 -7.87
N ARG A 41 -3.86 -1.67 -8.42
CA ARG A 41 -2.77 -2.67 -8.42
C ARG A 41 -1.52 -2.14 -9.09
N ARG A 42 -1.67 -1.51 -10.25
CA ARG A 42 -0.54 -0.98 -11.01
C ARG A 42 0.23 0.09 -10.24
N VAL A 43 -0.46 0.98 -9.54
CA VAL A 43 0.17 1.99 -8.67
C VAL A 43 0.93 1.31 -7.52
N MET A 44 0.32 0.34 -6.85
CA MET A 44 0.98 -0.38 -5.76
C MET A 44 2.19 -1.20 -6.22
N GLU A 45 2.11 -1.84 -7.39
CA GLU A 45 3.24 -2.54 -8.00
C GLU A 45 4.42 -1.59 -8.26
N ILE A 46 4.16 -0.41 -8.80
CA ILE A 46 5.19 0.60 -9.04
C ILE A 46 5.84 1.04 -7.72
N LEU A 47 5.05 1.34 -6.69
CA LEU A 47 5.57 1.72 -5.38
C LEU A 47 6.42 0.60 -4.75
N ALA A 48 5.98 -0.64 -4.85
CA ALA A 48 6.76 -1.78 -4.38
C ALA A 48 8.06 -1.97 -5.17
N ASP A 49 8.03 -1.76 -6.49
CA ASP A 49 9.21 -1.91 -7.35
C ASP A 49 10.27 -0.86 -7.07
N ILE A 50 9.91 0.41 -6.92
CA ILE A 50 10.89 1.45 -6.59
C ILE A 50 11.53 1.23 -5.23
N ASN A 51 10.78 0.69 -4.27
CA ASN A 51 11.35 0.30 -2.98
C ASN A 51 12.36 -0.83 -3.14
N ARG A 52 12.02 -1.89 -3.88
CA ARG A 52 12.88 -3.07 -4.04
C ARG A 52 14.11 -2.83 -4.91
N ARG A 53 13.93 -2.13 -6.03
CA ARG A 53 14.98 -1.93 -7.05
C ARG A 53 15.85 -0.74 -6.76
N ASP A 54 15.23 0.38 -6.35
CA ASP A 54 15.91 1.66 -6.22
C ASP A 54 16.25 2.00 -4.77
N GLY A 55 15.83 1.17 -3.81
CA GLY A 55 16.09 1.40 -2.39
C GLY A 55 15.38 2.62 -1.82
N VAL A 56 14.37 3.14 -2.50
CA VAL A 56 13.57 4.27 -2.04
C VAL A 56 12.65 3.81 -0.91
N THR A 57 12.67 4.52 0.20
CA THR A 57 11.71 4.28 1.29
C THR A 57 10.34 4.76 0.87
N VAL A 58 9.33 3.89 0.94
CA VAL A 58 7.95 4.22 0.59
C VAL A 58 7.07 4.10 1.82
N ILE A 59 6.39 5.19 2.15
CA ILE A 59 5.36 5.23 3.19
C ILE A 59 4.03 5.52 2.48
N VAL A 60 3.07 4.61 2.63
CA VAL A 60 1.77 4.70 1.97
C VAL A 60 0.65 4.62 3.00
N SER A 61 -0.31 5.54 2.95
CA SER A 61 -1.54 5.43 3.72
C SER A 61 -2.60 4.68 2.89
N LEU A 62 -3.24 3.70 3.50
CA LEU A 62 -4.24 2.85 2.86
C LEU A 62 -5.40 2.60 3.80
N HIS A 63 -6.62 2.60 3.25
CA HIS A 63 -7.81 2.14 3.97
C HIS A 63 -8.03 0.63 3.82
N GLN A 64 -7.65 0.08 2.67
CA GLN A 64 -7.89 -1.34 2.36
C GLN A 64 -6.71 -2.19 2.82
N VAL A 65 -6.93 -2.95 3.87
CA VAL A 65 -5.91 -3.82 4.47
C VAL A 65 -5.37 -4.87 3.48
N ALA A 66 -6.20 -5.31 2.54
CA ALA A 66 -5.79 -6.28 1.53
C ALA A 66 -4.61 -5.79 0.69
N TYR A 67 -4.56 -4.50 0.34
CA TYR A 67 -3.41 -3.92 -0.37
C TYR A 67 -2.17 -3.82 0.53
N ALA A 68 -2.34 -3.45 1.80
CA ALA A 68 -1.22 -3.44 2.74
C ALA A 68 -0.62 -4.85 2.90
N ALA A 69 -1.46 -5.86 3.09
CA ALA A 69 -1.02 -7.25 3.20
C ALA A 69 -0.34 -7.78 1.93
N ALA A 70 -0.81 -7.34 0.75
CA ALA A 70 -0.28 -7.80 -0.54
C ALA A 70 1.04 -7.13 -0.94
N TYR A 71 1.22 -5.85 -0.63
CA TYR A 71 2.31 -5.04 -1.18
C TYR A 71 3.28 -4.48 -0.14
N CYS A 72 2.89 -4.37 1.12
CA CYS A 72 3.71 -3.77 2.17
C CYS A 72 4.31 -4.85 3.08
N PRO A 73 5.63 -4.88 3.29
CA PRO A 73 6.25 -5.83 4.23
C PRO A 73 5.89 -5.53 5.69
N ARG A 74 5.78 -4.26 6.04
CA ARG A 74 5.48 -3.77 7.39
C ARG A 74 4.26 -2.87 7.34
N THR A 75 3.43 -2.97 8.34
CA THR A 75 2.25 -2.12 8.52
C THR A 75 2.24 -1.49 9.92
N LEU A 76 1.89 -0.22 9.95
CA LEU A 76 1.52 0.50 11.15
C LEU A 76 0.00 0.70 11.12
N ALA A 77 -0.71 0.27 12.15
CA ALA A 77 -2.14 0.51 12.24
C ALA A 77 -2.45 1.53 13.34
N LEU A 78 -3.27 2.50 12.98
CA LEU A 78 -3.68 3.58 13.87
C LEU A 78 -5.18 3.48 14.16
N ARG A 79 -5.55 3.72 15.40
CA ARG A 79 -6.94 3.84 15.82
C ARG A 79 -7.08 4.98 16.82
N ALA A 80 -8.02 5.89 16.57
CA ALA A 80 -8.27 7.05 17.43
C ALA A 80 -6.98 7.83 17.80
N GLY A 81 -6.11 8.04 16.79
CA GLY A 81 -4.85 8.76 16.97
C GLY A 81 -3.75 7.99 17.69
N ARG A 82 -3.94 6.70 17.97
CA ARG A 82 -2.95 5.84 18.65
C ARG A 82 -2.46 4.74 17.74
N LEU A 83 -1.17 4.41 17.88
CA LEU A 83 -0.58 3.24 17.25
C LEU A 83 -1.07 1.98 17.99
N VAL A 84 -1.81 1.12 17.28
CA VAL A 84 -2.36 -0.14 17.83
C VAL A 84 -1.68 -1.37 17.27
N PHE A 85 -0.92 -1.25 16.19
CA PHE A 85 -0.13 -2.33 15.61
C PHE A 85 1.09 -1.76 14.89
N ASP A 86 2.21 -2.42 15.05
CA ASP A 86 3.44 -2.21 14.30
C ASP A 86 4.11 -3.57 14.07
N GLY A 87 4.10 -4.04 12.84
CA GLY A 87 4.63 -5.36 12.57
C GLY A 87 4.53 -5.80 11.12
N ALA A 88 4.81 -7.08 10.88
CA ALA A 88 4.73 -7.67 9.55
C ALA A 88 3.28 -7.69 9.04
N SER A 89 3.09 -7.23 7.81
CA SER A 89 1.75 -7.15 7.21
C SER A 89 1.06 -8.52 7.09
N ARG A 90 1.81 -9.61 7.03
CA ARG A 90 1.28 -10.98 7.05
C ARG A 90 0.53 -11.35 8.33
N GLU A 91 0.74 -10.63 9.42
CA GLU A 91 0.06 -10.83 10.70
C GLU A 91 -1.34 -10.19 10.72
N LEU A 92 -1.67 -9.37 9.72
CA LEU A 92 -2.98 -8.74 9.56
C LEU A 92 -4.01 -9.76 9.04
N THR A 93 -4.40 -10.68 9.89
CA THR A 93 -5.45 -11.66 9.60
C THR A 93 -6.83 -11.10 9.93
N PRO A 94 -7.93 -11.64 9.34
CA PRO A 94 -9.29 -11.25 9.71
C PRO A 94 -9.56 -11.33 11.21
N ASN A 95 -9.12 -12.40 11.87
CA ASN A 95 -9.26 -12.57 13.31
C ASN A 95 -8.52 -11.50 14.11
N PHE A 96 -7.31 -11.17 13.71
CA PHE A 96 -6.50 -10.16 14.36
C PHE A 96 -7.13 -8.76 14.21
N LEU A 97 -7.60 -8.42 13.01
CA LEU A 97 -8.26 -7.15 12.73
C LEU A 97 -9.61 -7.03 13.44
N GLY A 98 -10.35 -8.13 13.57
CA GLY A 98 -11.58 -8.18 14.37
C GLY A 98 -11.32 -7.85 15.84
N ARG A 99 -10.19 -8.26 16.40
CA ARG A 99 -9.78 -7.90 17.77
C ARG A 99 -9.38 -6.43 17.90
N LEU A 100 -8.72 -5.86 16.88
CA LEU A 100 -8.28 -4.47 16.91
C LEU A 100 -9.41 -3.48 16.67
N TYR A 101 -10.29 -3.77 15.71
CA TYR A 101 -11.28 -2.84 15.18
C TYR A 101 -12.74 -3.26 15.47
N GLY A 102 -12.98 -4.45 16.00
CA GLY A 102 -14.31 -4.96 16.30
C GLY A 102 -15.20 -5.00 15.04
N SER A 103 -16.44 -4.53 15.15
CA SER A 103 -17.41 -4.50 14.05
C SER A 103 -16.99 -3.60 12.88
N GLU A 104 -16.08 -2.68 13.07
CA GLU A 104 -15.56 -1.81 12.00
C GLU A 104 -14.60 -2.57 11.07
N SER A 105 -14.15 -3.76 11.47
CA SER A 105 -13.20 -4.55 10.69
C SER A 105 -13.73 -4.99 9.34
N GLU A 106 -15.04 -5.19 9.19
CA GLU A 106 -15.65 -5.60 7.92
C GLU A 106 -15.42 -4.59 6.80
N ALA A 107 -15.47 -3.30 7.12
CA ALA A 107 -15.21 -2.24 6.15
C ALA A 107 -13.76 -2.22 5.62
N LEU A 108 -12.81 -2.82 6.35
CA LEU A 108 -11.40 -2.89 5.97
C LEU A 108 -11.10 -3.97 4.93
N PHE A 109 -12.05 -4.89 4.71
CA PHE A 109 -11.90 -6.04 3.79
C PHE A 109 -12.60 -5.89 2.45
N LEU A 110 -13.24 -4.77 2.15
CA LEU A 110 -13.96 -4.58 0.88
C LEU A 110 -13.03 -4.37 -0.31
N PRO A 111 -13.38 -4.93 -1.48
CA PRO A 111 -13.80 -6.28 -1.84
C PRO A 111 -12.61 -7.21 -2.10
N GLU A 112 -12.86 -8.52 -2.17
CA GLU A 112 -11.85 -9.53 -2.53
C GLU A 112 -11.04 -9.10 -3.75
N LEU A 113 -9.75 -8.89 -3.55
CA LEU A 113 -8.81 -8.85 -4.67
C LEU A 113 -8.85 -10.22 -5.35
N PRO A 114 -9.12 -10.31 -6.66
CA PRO A 114 -8.89 -11.56 -7.36
C PRO A 114 -7.43 -11.97 -7.08
N ALA A 115 -7.23 -13.26 -6.76
CA ALA A 115 -5.94 -13.81 -6.40
C ALA A 115 -4.87 -13.29 -7.37
N GLY A 116 -4.01 -12.40 -6.88
CA GLY A 116 -2.86 -11.92 -7.62
C GLY A 116 -1.83 -13.04 -7.81
N PRO A 117 -0.92 -12.92 -8.77
CA PRO A 117 0.13 -13.91 -8.95
C PRO A 117 0.91 -14.09 -7.65
N ALA A 118 1.24 -15.35 -7.35
CA ALA A 118 1.94 -15.75 -6.14
C ALA A 118 3.13 -14.82 -5.87
N ARG A 119 3.17 -14.27 -4.65
CA ARG A 119 4.27 -13.41 -4.19
C ARG A 119 5.61 -14.12 -4.35
N PRO A 120 6.60 -13.53 -4.99
CA PRO A 120 7.95 -13.97 -4.77
C PRO A 120 8.26 -13.77 -3.27
N ALA A 121 8.80 -14.80 -2.63
CA ALA A 121 9.21 -14.74 -1.24
C ALA A 121 10.16 -13.54 -1.06
N VAL A 122 9.73 -12.54 -0.30
CA VAL A 122 10.61 -11.44 0.08
C VAL A 122 11.53 -11.98 1.15
N ALA A 123 12.78 -12.17 0.81
CA ALA A 123 13.82 -12.46 1.80
C ALA A 123 13.81 -11.31 2.82
N ALA A 124 13.64 -11.65 4.09
CA ALA A 124 13.79 -10.71 5.18
C ALA A 124 15.23 -10.19 5.16
N ALA A 125 15.44 -8.96 4.75
CA ALA A 125 16.69 -8.26 5.01
C ALA A 125 16.72 -7.94 6.51
N SER A 126 17.44 -8.78 7.26
CA SER A 126 17.82 -8.48 8.63
C SER A 126 18.75 -7.27 8.63
N THR A 127 18.38 -6.23 9.27
CA THR A 127 19.27 -5.35 10.05
C THR A 127 18.45 -4.55 11.03
#